data_a4e8e9e06e1832dce550fabf16fdc3e3
#
_entry.id   a4e8e9e06e1832dce550fabf16fdc3e3
#
_cell.length_a   1.000
_cell.length_b   1.000
_cell.length_c   1.000
_cell.angle_alpha   90.00
_cell.angle_beta   90.00
_cell.angle_gamma   90.00
#
_symmetry.space_group_name_H-M   'P 1'
#
loop_
_entity.id
_entity.type
_entity.pdbx_description
1 polymer ?
#
loop_
_entity_poly.entity_id
_entity_poly.type
_entity_poly.pdbx_seq_one_letter_code
_entity_poly.pdbx_strand_id
1 'polypeptide(L)'
;MRIGVSTACLYPDLLEDSLVNLLDSGVNHVEIFVNTDSELDKKFVRKIADILNSYDATCKSLHPYTCAMEPMMFFSNYERRVVDVLEYYKKYFEAMNILGADIFVFHGNKAVLQTPDEFYFEIFARLVNVGKEFGXIVAQENVSRCQSSTLRFQKAMCKALGEDAKFILDTKQAIRSGECPFETVCELKQHIVHVHISDYGKKGDCLPIGNGEFEVKTFMALLHDVGFDGSVMLELYRHNXNDVNDLLDNFNTLKEMVKSIEEA
;
A
#
# COMPACT_ATOMS: atom_id res chain seq x y z
N MET A 1 -3.24 -15.73 2.42
CA MET A 1 -3.44 -14.26 2.45
C MET A 1 -3.72 -13.80 3.87
N ARG A 2 -3.18 -12.67 4.24
CA ARG A 2 -3.38 -12.13 5.57
C ARG A 2 -4.05 -10.77 5.49
N ILE A 3 -5.04 -10.54 6.35
CA ILE A 3 -5.82 -9.30 6.34
C ILE A 3 -5.24 -8.33 7.37
N GLY A 4 -5.20 -7.07 7.02
CA GLY A 4 -4.78 -6.01 7.93
C GLY A 4 -5.55 -4.73 7.68
N VAL A 5 -5.20 -3.70 8.45
CA VAL A 5 -5.86 -2.40 8.35
C VAL A 5 -4.80 -1.31 8.37
N SER A 6 -4.98 -0.28 7.55
CA SER A 6 -4.05 0.85 7.52
C SER A 6 -4.37 1.84 8.64
N THR A 7 -3.32 2.33 9.32
CA THR A 7 -3.52 3.39 10.31
C THR A 7 -4.08 4.67 9.67
N ALA A 8 -3.91 4.82 8.35
CA ALA A 8 -4.48 5.98 7.64
C ALA A 8 -6.00 6.07 7.78
N CYS A 9 -6.67 4.95 8.05
CA CYS A 9 -8.12 4.95 8.24
C CYS A 9 -8.57 5.86 9.38
N LEU A 10 -7.70 6.11 10.34
CA LEU A 10 -8.03 6.94 11.50
C LEU A 10 -7.40 8.34 11.44
N TYR A 11 -6.75 8.68 10.31
CA TYR A 11 -6.25 10.03 10.12
C TYR A 11 -7.41 11.04 10.31
N PRO A 12 -7.24 12.16 11.02
CA PRO A 12 -5.96 12.76 11.45
C PRO A 12 -5.60 12.53 12.93
N ASP A 13 -6.05 11.43 13.53
CA ASP A 13 -5.57 11.09 14.86
C ASP A 13 -4.07 10.80 14.78
N LEU A 14 -3.36 11.04 15.87
CA LEU A 14 -1.92 10.78 15.90
C LEU A 14 -1.64 9.31 15.59
N LEU A 15 -0.51 9.05 14.95
CA LEU A 15 -0.16 7.70 14.54
C LEU A 15 -0.22 6.70 15.70
N GLU A 16 0.39 7.05 16.84
CA GLU A 16 0.40 6.15 17.99
C GLU A 16 -0.99 5.89 18.52
N ASP A 17 -1.85 6.90 18.52
CA ASP A 17 -3.23 6.73 18.96
C ASP A 17 -4.03 5.89 17.97
N SER A 18 -3.84 6.12 16.68
CA SER A 18 -4.49 5.31 15.64
C SER A 18 -4.12 3.85 15.79
N LEU A 19 -2.83 3.59 15.98
CA LEU A 19 -2.34 2.23 16.12
C LEU A 19 -2.94 1.54 17.36
N VAL A 20 -2.88 2.22 18.50
CA VAL A 20 -3.42 1.64 19.74
C VAL A 20 -4.92 1.37 19.61
N ASN A 21 -5.66 2.31 18.98
CA ASN A 21 -7.10 2.09 18.79
C ASN A 21 -7.39 0.87 17.95
N LEU A 22 -6.63 0.67 16.86
CA LEU A 22 -6.80 -0.52 16.03
C LEU A 22 -6.47 -1.79 16.82
N LEU A 23 -5.33 -1.79 17.53
CA LEU A 23 -4.89 -2.98 18.23
C LEU A 23 -5.81 -3.31 19.42
N ASP A 24 -6.27 -2.28 20.13
CA ASP A 24 -7.25 -2.48 21.21
C ASP A 24 -8.54 -3.12 20.71
N SER A 25 -8.93 -2.79 19.48
CA SER A 25 -10.18 -3.35 18.93
C SER A 25 -10.03 -4.82 18.56
N GLY A 26 -8.81 -5.28 18.29
CA GLY A 26 -8.58 -6.66 17.89
C GLY A 26 -7.87 -6.83 16.55
N VAL A 27 -7.62 -5.74 15.85
CA VAL A 27 -6.80 -5.79 14.62
C VAL A 27 -5.38 -6.14 15.05
N ASN A 28 -4.72 -7.04 14.33
CA ASN A 28 -3.37 -7.48 14.72
C ASN A 28 -2.36 -7.47 13.58
N HIS A 29 -2.71 -6.83 12.47
CA HIS A 29 -1.84 -6.74 11.29
C HIS A 29 -2.11 -5.41 10.64
N VAL A 30 -1.09 -4.60 10.41
CA VAL A 30 -1.32 -3.21 10.00
C VAL A 30 -0.36 -2.76 8.91
N GLU A 31 -0.79 -1.70 8.23
CA GLU A 31 0.09 -0.84 7.46
C GLU A 31 0.24 0.45 8.25
N ILE A 32 1.48 0.90 8.41
CA ILE A 32 1.76 2.14 9.12
C ILE A 32 1.86 3.27 8.10
N PHE A 33 1.04 4.31 8.28
CA PHE A 33 1.10 5.52 7.47
C PHE A 33 1.87 6.56 8.26
N VAL A 34 3.04 6.96 7.74
CA VAL A 34 3.87 8.00 8.37
C VAL A 34 3.34 9.35 7.92
N ASN A 35 3.05 10.23 8.86
CA ASN A 35 2.39 11.50 8.57
C ASN A 35 3.35 12.68 8.55
N THR A 36 4.53 12.55 9.13
CA THR A 36 5.47 13.65 9.24
C THR A 36 6.86 13.14 9.56
N ASP A 37 7.87 13.99 9.38
CA ASP A 37 9.28 13.62 9.50
C ASP A 37 9.65 13.11 10.90
N SER A 38 9.09 13.71 11.95
CA SER A 38 9.46 13.30 13.30
C SER A 38 8.98 11.88 13.64
N GLU A 39 8.02 11.34 12.89
CA GLU A 39 7.58 9.97 13.07
C GLU A 39 8.58 8.97 12.50
N LEU A 40 9.63 9.46 11.84
CA LEU A 40 10.73 8.62 11.38
C LEU A 40 11.93 8.62 12.33
N ASP A 41 11.90 9.42 13.40
CA ASP A 41 12.96 9.40 14.40
C ASP A 41 13.03 8.00 15.02
N LYS A 42 14.23 7.47 15.17
CA LYS A 42 14.40 6.10 15.64
C LYS A 42 13.74 5.85 16.98
N LYS A 43 13.83 6.83 17.89
CA LYS A 43 13.19 6.67 19.20
C LYS A 43 11.68 6.51 19.06
N PHE A 44 11.06 7.32 18.20
CA PHE A 44 9.62 7.23 17.95
C PHE A 44 9.26 5.89 17.30
N VAL A 45 10.04 5.49 16.29
CA VAL A 45 9.76 4.24 15.57
C VAL A 45 9.88 3.04 16.53
N ARG A 46 10.86 3.08 17.45
CA ARG A 46 10.98 2.02 18.44
C ARG A 46 9.77 1.98 19.38
N LYS A 47 9.23 3.15 19.72
CA LYS A 47 8.01 3.22 20.53
C LYS A 47 6.86 2.52 19.78
N ILE A 48 6.72 2.78 18.47
CA ILE A 48 5.69 2.13 17.66
C ILE A 48 5.92 0.61 17.63
N ALA A 49 7.17 0.18 17.45
CA ALA A 49 7.50 -1.24 17.44
C ALA A 49 7.17 -1.89 18.80
N ASP A 50 7.43 -1.19 19.90
CA ASP A 50 7.11 -1.70 21.23
C ASP A 50 5.60 -1.87 21.40
N ILE A 51 4.82 -0.92 20.88
CA ILE A 51 3.35 -1.02 20.90
C ILE A 51 2.91 -2.28 20.15
N LEU A 52 3.43 -2.46 18.92
CA LEU A 52 3.09 -3.65 18.14
C LEU A 52 3.42 -4.93 18.92
N ASN A 53 4.62 -4.99 19.49
CA ASN A 53 5.07 -6.18 20.22
C ASN A 53 4.20 -6.44 21.44
N SER A 54 3.74 -5.41 22.12
CA SER A 54 2.94 -5.58 23.33
C SER A 54 1.56 -6.18 23.02
N TYR A 55 1.09 -6.06 21.78
CA TYR A 55 -0.17 -6.65 21.34
C TYR A 55 0.04 -7.92 20.50
N ASP A 56 1.29 -8.36 20.36
CA ASP A 56 1.63 -9.47 19.48
C ASP A 56 1.10 -9.21 18.05
N ALA A 57 1.25 -7.98 17.61
CA ALA A 57 0.79 -7.54 16.29
C ALA A 57 1.97 -7.35 15.34
N THR A 58 1.69 -7.31 14.04
CA THR A 58 2.72 -7.15 13.03
C THR A 58 2.42 -6.00 12.10
N CYS A 59 3.49 -5.39 11.57
CA CYS A 59 3.41 -4.35 10.55
C CYS A 59 3.94 -4.94 9.25
N LYS A 60 3.12 -4.90 8.19
CA LYS A 60 3.53 -5.45 6.89
C LYS A 60 4.17 -4.40 6.00
N SER A 61 3.67 -3.19 6.05
CA SER A 61 4.00 -2.19 5.04
C SER A 61 4.07 -0.80 5.66
N LEU A 62 4.78 0.07 4.97
CA LEU A 62 4.92 1.46 5.39
C LEU A 62 4.55 2.37 4.24
N HIS A 63 3.66 3.33 4.51
CA HIS A 63 3.19 4.31 3.54
C HIS A 63 3.81 5.67 3.88
N PRO A 64 4.55 6.29 2.96
CA PRO A 64 5.24 7.55 3.25
C PRO A 64 4.29 8.75 3.16
N TYR A 65 4.62 9.82 3.90
CA TYR A 65 3.88 11.07 3.80
C TYR A 65 4.34 11.91 2.61
N THR A 66 5.46 11.55 2.01
CA THR A 66 6.10 12.35 0.97
C THR A 66 5.64 12.03 -0.44
N CYS A 67 4.55 11.27 -0.59
CA CYS A 67 4.04 10.89 -1.90
C CYS A 67 3.78 12.10 -2.79
N ALA A 68 3.25 13.19 -2.23
CA ALA A 68 2.95 14.39 -3.02
C ALA A 68 4.21 15.05 -3.57
N MET A 69 5.35 14.77 -2.97
CA MET A 69 6.63 15.36 -3.40
C MET A 69 7.39 14.47 -4.38
N GLU A 70 6.94 13.25 -4.59
CA GLU A 70 7.68 12.31 -5.44
C GLU A 70 7.84 12.79 -6.87
N PRO A 71 6.81 13.41 -7.50
CA PRO A 71 7.01 13.91 -8.86
C PRO A 71 8.16 14.91 -8.95
N MET A 72 8.22 15.85 -8.01
CA MET A 72 9.26 16.89 -8.04
C MET A 72 10.64 16.32 -7.72
N MET A 73 10.71 15.41 -6.75
CA MET A 73 12.02 14.95 -6.27
C MET A 73 12.62 13.85 -7.15
N PHE A 74 11.78 12.91 -7.62
CA PHE A 74 12.29 11.79 -8.41
C PHE A 74 12.25 12.03 -9.91
N PHE A 75 11.28 12.81 -10.41
CA PHE A 75 10.97 12.82 -11.86
C PHE A 75 11.18 14.18 -12.52
N SER A 76 11.97 15.06 -11.92
CA SER A 76 12.15 16.42 -12.43
C SER A 76 13.34 16.62 -13.36
N ASN A 77 14.12 15.59 -13.63
CA ASN A 77 15.37 15.71 -14.41
C ASN A 77 16.46 16.50 -13.71
N TYR A 78 16.30 16.80 -12.43
CA TYR A 78 17.32 17.50 -11.66
C TYR A 78 18.03 16.46 -10.79
N GLU A 79 19.21 16.04 -11.24
CA GLU A 79 19.86 14.86 -10.65
C GLU A 79 20.11 14.99 -9.16
N ARG A 80 20.46 16.19 -8.68
CA ARG A 80 20.71 16.35 -7.24
C ARG A 80 19.46 16.07 -6.40
N ARG A 81 18.28 16.39 -6.94
CA ARG A 81 17.04 16.07 -6.23
C ARG A 81 16.87 14.56 -6.09
N VAL A 82 17.20 13.82 -7.14
CA VAL A 82 17.10 12.36 -7.10
C VAL A 82 18.07 11.80 -6.06
N VAL A 83 19.32 12.28 -6.10
CA VAL A 83 20.33 11.82 -5.12
C VAL A 83 19.85 12.10 -3.70
N ASP A 84 19.36 13.31 -3.46
CA ASP A 84 18.94 13.71 -2.11
C ASP A 84 17.74 12.92 -1.63
N VAL A 85 16.75 12.68 -2.51
CA VAL A 85 15.55 11.98 -2.07
C VAL A 85 15.81 10.49 -1.88
N LEU A 86 16.70 9.90 -2.68
CA LEU A 86 17.10 8.51 -2.44
C LEU A 86 17.74 8.39 -1.05
N GLU A 87 18.57 9.37 -0.68
CA GLU A 87 19.17 9.36 0.65
C GLU A 87 18.11 9.55 1.74
N TYR A 88 17.16 10.47 1.51
CA TYR A 88 16.09 10.70 2.48
C TYR A 88 15.22 9.46 2.66
N TYR A 89 14.92 8.73 1.58
CA TYR A 89 14.05 7.55 1.64
C TYR A 89 14.67 6.41 2.45
N LYS A 90 15.97 6.43 2.66
CA LYS A 90 16.60 5.45 3.56
C LYS A 90 16.05 5.55 4.98
N LYS A 91 15.58 6.72 5.39
CA LYS A 91 14.93 6.86 6.71
C LYS A 91 13.70 5.96 6.80
N TYR A 92 12.91 5.88 5.72
CA TYR A 92 11.75 4.98 5.70
C TYR A 92 12.21 3.53 5.81
N PHE A 93 13.25 3.16 5.07
CA PHE A 93 13.72 1.78 5.08
C PHE A 93 14.29 1.39 6.43
N GLU A 94 14.99 2.31 7.10
CA GLU A 94 15.46 2.07 8.46
C GLU A 94 14.29 1.87 9.42
N ALA A 95 13.26 2.70 9.28
CA ALA A 95 12.05 2.54 10.11
C ALA A 95 11.40 1.20 9.85
N MET A 96 11.33 0.78 8.58
CA MET A 96 10.75 -0.51 8.24
C MET A 96 11.49 -1.67 8.91
N ASN A 97 12.82 -1.58 8.96
CA ASN A 97 13.61 -2.62 9.63
C ASN A 97 13.27 -2.70 11.12
N ILE A 98 13.07 -1.56 11.78
CA ILE A 98 12.70 -1.55 13.19
C ILE A 98 11.29 -2.13 13.37
N LEU A 99 10.37 -1.79 12.47
CA LEU A 99 8.97 -2.21 12.57
C LEU A 99 8.73 -3.65 12.09
N GLY A 100 9.68 -4.22 11.35
CA GLY A 100 9.50 -5.54 10.78
C GLY A 100 8.69 -5.53 9.48
N ALA A 101 8.49 -4.35 8.89
CA ALA A 101 7.75 -4.23 7.62
C ALA A 101 8.67 -4.54 6.44
N ASP A 102 8.10 -5.08 5.37
CA ASP A 102 8.92 -5.37 4.21
C ASP A 102 8.41 -4.76 2.91
N ILE A 103 7.24 -4.15 2.89
CA ILE A 103 6.67 -3.52 1.69
C ILE A 103 6.63 -2.01 1.88
N PHE A 104 7.25 -1.27 0.95
CA PHE A 104 7.22 0.19 0.93
C PHE A 104 6.30 0.66 -0.20
N VAL A 105 5.37 1.56 0.11
CA VAL A 105 4.38 2.05 -0.86
C VAL A 105 4.96 3.23 -1.64
N PHE A 106 5.00 3.14 -2.97
CA PHE A 106 5.52 4.21 -3.83
C PHE A 106 4.43 4.66 -4.80
N HIS A 107 4.14 5.98 -4.82
CA HIS A 107 3.15 6.55 -5.74
C HIS A 107 3.76 6.97 -7.06
N GLY A 108 4.88 7.68 -7.01
CA GLY A 108 5.61 8.07 -8.21
C GLY A 108 5.11 9.36 -8.85
N ASN A 109 5.25 9.45 -10.15
CA ASN A 109 5.01 10.67 -10.91
C ASN A 109 3.52 10.86 -11.21
N LYS A 110 3.10 12.12 -11.31
CA LYS A 110 1.72 12.44 -11.68
C LYS A 110 1.56 12.30 -13.20
N ALA A 111 0.36 11.87 -13.62
CA ALA A 111 0.07 11.70 -15.05
C ALA A 111 0.20 13.00 -15.82
N VAL A 112 -0.20 14.12 -15.20
CA VAL A 112 -0.14 15.43 -15.88
C VAL A 112 1.30 15.92 -16.10
N LEU A 113 2.27 15.29 -15.42
CA LEU A 113 3.69 15.63 -15.55
C LEU A 113 4.46 14.50 -16.23
N GLN A 114 3.79 13.74 -17.06
CA GLN A 114 4.32 12.49 -17.61
C GLN A 114 5.74 12.62 -18.17
N THR A 115 6.57 11.65 -17.80
CA THR A 115 7.92 11.50 -18.35
C THR A 115 7.92 10.31 -19.31
N PRO A 116 8.97 10.16 -20.13
CA PRO A 116 9.11 8.91 -20.89
C PRO A 116 9.12 7.70 -19.96
N ASP A 117 8.48 6.62 -20.39
CA ASP A 117 8.40 5.41 -19.56
C ASP A 117 9.80 4.91 -19.17
N GLU A 118 10.75 4.96 -20.11
CA GLU A 118 12.10 4.45 -19.83
C GLU A 118 12.76 5.23 -18.70
N PHE A 119 12.57 6.54 -18.67
CA PHE A 119 13.11 7.37 -17.58
C PHE A 119 12.45 6.97 -16.25
N TYR A 120 11.12 6.81 -16.28
CA TYR A 120 10.40 6.39 -15.07
C TYR A 120 10.96 5.07 -14.53
N PHE A 121 11.13 4.09 -15.42
CA PHE A 121 11.60 2.78 -14.99
C PHE A 121 13.03 2.85 -14.44
N GLU A 122 13.87 3.69 -15.02
CA GLU A 122 15.24 3.88 -14.52
C GLU A 122 15.23 4.46 -13.09
N ILE A 123 14.40 5.47 -12.88
CA ILE A 123 14.29 6.10 -11.55
C ILE A 123 13.74 5.09 -10.54
N PHE A 124 12.68 4.37 -10.92
CA PHE A 124 12.08 3.38 -10.02
C PHE A 124 13.11 2.31 -9.66
N ALA A 125 13.89 1.85 -10.64
CA ALA A 125 14.92 0.84 -10.39
C ALA A 125 15.96 1.33 -9.39
N ARG A 126 16.33 2.62 -9.44
CA ARG A 126 17.28 3.18 -8.48
C ARG A 126 16.73 3.08 -7.06
N LEU A 127 15.45 3.40 -6.86
CA LEU A 127 14.83 3.29 -5.54
C LEU A 127 14.73 1.83 -5.10
N VAL A 128 14.36 0.93 -6.02
CA VAL A 128 14.32 -0.50 -5.72
C VAL A 128 15.68 -0.98 -5.21
N ASN A 129 16.76 -0.53 -5.86
CA ASN A 129 18.10 -0.96 -5.46
C ASN A 129 18.46 -0.47 -4.07
N VAL A 130 18.06 0.77 -3.73
CA VAL A 130 18.28 1.27 -2.36
C VAL A 130 17.46 0.42 -1.37
N GLY A 131 16.21 0.14 -1.71
CA GLY A 131 15.39 -0.71 -0.86
C GLY A 131 16.00 -2.08 -0.61
N LYS A 132 16.59 -2.67 -1.63
CA LYS A 132 17.24 -3.98 -1.51
C LYS A 132 18.38 -3.97 -0.50
N GLU A 133 19.08 -2.85 -0.36
CA GLU A 133 20.17 -2.73 0.62
C GLU A 133 19.64 -2.92 2.04
N PHE A 134 18.36 -2.66 2.25
CA PHE A 134 17.70 -2.77 3.56
C PHE A 134 16.79 -3.99 3.67
N GLY A 135 16.68 -4.76 2.59
CA GLY A 135 15.75 -5.88 2.55
C GLY A 135 14.27 -5.48 2.33
N UNK A 136 13.82 -4.29 1.91
CA UNK A 136 12.59 -3.84 1.71
C UNK A 136 12.25 -4.04 0.33
N ILE A 137 11.11 -4.25 0.09
CA ILE A 137 10.55 -4.30 -1.27
C ILE A 137 9.87 -2.98 -1.54
N VAL A 138 10.27 -2.31 -2.64
CA VAL A 138 9.57 -1.10 -3.08
C VAL A 138 8.50 -1.52 -4.07
N ALA A 139 7.25 -1.16 -3.81
CA ALA A 139 6.13 -1.59 -4.66
C ALA A 139 5.38 -0.37 -5.18
N GLN A 140 5.11 -0.37 -6.48
CA GLN A 140 4.41 0.70 -7.18
C GLN A 140 2.90 0.57 -6.96
N GLU A 141 2.29 1.58 -6.37
CA GLU A 141 0.83 1.60 -6.24
C GLU A 141 0.21 2.22 -7.49
N ASN A 142 -0.95 1.74 -7.88
CA ASN A 142 -1.67 2.16 -9.10
C ASN A 142 -2.54 3.40 -8.86
N VAL A 143 -1.94 4.46 -8.35
CA VAL A 143 -2.69 5.67 -7.97
C VAL A 143 -3.27 6.34 -9.22
N SER A 144 -4.56 6.67 -9.16
CA SER A 144 -5.30 7.11 -10.36
C SER A 144 -4.77 8.40 -10.96
N ARG A 145 -4.20 9.27 -10.14
CA ARG A 145 -3.64 10.53 -10.64
C ARG A 145 -2.20 10.38 -11.14
N CYS A 146 -1.66 9.19 -11.07
CA CYS A 146 -0.24 8.96 -11.35
C CYS A 146 -0.03 8.32 -12.70
N GLN A 147 1.19 8.49 -13.21
CA GLN A 147 1.60 7.92 -14.50
C GLN A 147 1.44 6.40 -14.50
N SER A 148 1.55 5.76 -13.34
CA SER A 148 1.51 4.32 -13.19
C SER A 148 0.10 3.74 -13.11
N SER A 149 -0.95 4.55 -13.33
CA SER A 149 -2.32 4.12 -13.04
C SER A 149 -2.88 3.09 -14.01
N THR A 150 -2.31 2.94 -15.20
CA THR A 150 -2.91 2.09 -16.24
C THR A 150 -2.26 0.72 -16.31
N LEU A 151 -3.06 -0.26 -16.68
CA LEU A 151 -2.53 -1.62 -16.89
C LEU A 151 -1.47 -1.65 -17.99
N ARG A 152 -1.66 -0.83 -19.05
CA ARG A 152 -0.66 -0.72 -20.10
C ARG A 152 0.72 -0.34 -19.54
N PHE A 153 0.74 0.69 -18.69
CA PHE A 153 2.00 1.13 -18.07
C PHE A 153 2.59 0.03 -17.18
N GLN A 154 1.74 -0.61 -16.39
CA GLN A 154 2.19 -1.64 -15.45
C GLN A 154 2.79 -2.84 -16.20
N LYS A 155 2.17 -3.24 -17.30
CA LYS A 155 2.69 -4.32 -18.12
C LYS A 155 4.03 -3.95 -18.74
N ALA A 156 4.16 -2.70 -19.22
CA ALA A 156 5.44 -2.23 -19.76
C ALA A 156 6.52 -2.24 -18.68
N MET A 157 6.17 -1.88 -17.47
CA MET A 157 7.10 -1.91 -16.35
C MET A 157 7.56 -3.34 -16.05
N CYS A 158 6.64 -4.30 -16.10
CA CYS A 158 7.01 -5.71 -15.92
C CYS A 158 8.00 -6.16 -16.99
N LYS A 159 7.74 -5.76 -18.24
CA LYS A 159 8.63 -6.12 -19.35
C LYS A 159 10.03 -5.54 -19.14
N ALA A 160 10.08 -4.27 -18.69
CA ALA A 160 11.36 -3.57 -18.55
C ALA A 160 12.16 -4.02 -17.32
N LEU A 161 11.48 -4.30 -16.21
CA LEU A 161 12.15 -4.50 -14.93
C LEU A 161 12.08 -5.94 -14.41
N GLY A 162 11.28 -6.79 -15.02
CA GLY A 162 11.21 -8.19 -14.62
C GLY A 162 10.80 -8.34 -13.18
N GLU A 163 11.59 -9.09 -12.42
CA GLU A 163 11.28 -9.38 -11.01
C GLU A 163 11.28 -8.15 -10.11
N ASP A 164 11.91 -7.06 -10.55
CA ASP A 164 11.92 -5.83 -9.76
C ASP A 164 10.62 -5.04 -9.91
N ALA A 165 9.76 -5.38 -10.88
CA ALA A 165 8.45 -4.74 -11.03
C ALA A 165 7.49 -5.38 -10.04
N LYS A 166 7.29 -4.69 -8.92
CA LYS A 166 6.39 -5.14 -7.85
C LYS A 166 5.30 -4.09 -7.67
N PHE A 167 4.08 -4.54 -7.47
CA PHE A 167 2.92 -3.64 -7.43
C PHE A 167 2.10 -3.82 -6.17
N ILE A 168 1.49 -2.72 -5.77
CA ILE A 168 0.38 -2.70 -4.82
C ILE A 168 -0.86 -2.41 -5.64
N LEU A 169 -1.83 -3.32 -5.62
CA LEU A 169 -3.10 -3.10 -6.30
C LEU A 169 -4.09 -2.52 -5.31
N ASP A 170 -4.50 -1.30 -5.57
CA ASP A 170 -5.55 -0.62 -4.78
C ASP A 170 -6.82 -0.66 -5.63
N THR A 171 -7.88 -1.29 -5.10
CA THR A 171 -9.11 -1.47 -5.88
C THR A 171 -9.81 -0.15 -6.17
N LYS A 172 -9.79 0.79 -5.22
CA LYS A 172 -10.35 2.13 -5.43
C LYS A 172 -9.64 2.85 -6.58
N GLN A 173 -8.31 2.79 -6.56
CA GLN A 173 -7.51 3.49 -7.57
C GLN A 173 -7.73 2.88 -8.96
N ALA A 174 -7.85 1.55 -9.04
CA ALA A 174 -8.12 0.90 -10.32
C ALA A 174 -9.44 1.39 -10.91
N ILE A 175 -10.48 1.43 -10.09
CA ILE A 175 -11.80 1.87 -10.56
C ILE A 175 -11.75 3.33 -11.00
N ARG A 176 -11.09 4.20 -10.24
CA ARG A 176 -10.95 5.61 -10.62
C ARG A 176 -10.21 5.78 -11.95
N SER A 177 -9.32 4.85 -12.26
CA SER A 177 -8.53 4.90 -13.50
C SER A 177 -9.24 4.27 -14.68
N GLY A 178 -10.44 3.73 -14.48
CA GLY A 178 -11.15 3.02 -15.54
C GLY A 178 -10.60 1.63 -15.80
N GLU A 179 -9.82 1.08 -14.87
CA GLU A 179 -9.25 -0.26 -15.00
C GLU A 179 -10.09 -1.25 -14.20
N CYS A 180 -10.04 -2.50 -14.62
CA CYS A 180 -10.75 -3.58 -13.95
C CYS A 180 -9.80 -4.29 -12.97
N PRO A 181 -10.08 -4.27 -11.66
CA PRO A 181 -9.19 -4.95 -10.73
C PRO A 181 -8.98 -6.43 -11.04
N PHE A 182 -10.02 -7.11 -11.52
CA PHE A 182 -9.91 -8.53 -11.87
C PHE A 182 -8.93 -8.73 -13.02
N GLU A 183 -9.01 -7.87 -14.03
CA GLU A 183 -8.10 -7.95 -15.18
C GLU A 183 -6.66 -7.68 -14.74
N THR A 184 -6.48 -6.70 -13.86
CA THR A 184 -5.15 -6.37 -13.36
C THR A 184 -4.52 -7.57 -12.65
N VAL A 185 -5.30 -8.27 -11.81
CA VAL A 185 -4.80 -9.47 -11.13
C VAL A 185 -4.38 -10.53 -12.16
N CYS A 186 -5.23 -10.76 -13.18
CA CYS A 186 -4.93 -11.79 -14.17
C CYS A 186 -3.69 -11.47 -14.99
N GLU A 187 -3.45 -10.18 -15.25
CA GLU A 187 -2.32 -9.78 -16.09
C GLU A 187 -1.02 -9.66 -15.31
N LEU A 188 -1.06 -9.16 -14.09
CA LEU A 188 0.15 -8.91 -13.31
C LEU A 188 0.56 -10.07 -12.42
N LYS A 189 -0.40 -10.88 -11.97
CA LYS A 189 -0.17 -12.12 -11.23
C LYS A 189 0.84 -11.93 -10.08
N GLN A 190 1.94 -12.67 -10.10
CA GLN A 190 2.92 -12.65 -8.99
C GLN A 190 3.66 -11.34 -8.86
N HIS A 191 3.52 -10.41 -9.80
CA HIS A 191 4.09 -9.07 -9.62
C HIS A 191 3.32 -8.27 -8.56
N ILE A 192 2.08 -8.66 -8.24
CA ILE A 192 1.31 -8.02 -7.17
C ILE A 192 1.77 -8.61 -5.85
N VAL A 193 2.32 -7.77 -4.97
CA VAL A 193 2.84 -8.22 -3.68
C VAL A 193 2.02 -7.75 -2.50
N HIS A 194 1.05 -6.84 -2.73
CA HIS A 194 0.28 -6.20 -1.67
C HIS A 194 -1.00 -5.65 -2.26
N VAL A 195 -2.06 -5.58 -1.46
CA VAL A 195 -3.35 -5.09 -1.95
C VAL A 195 -3.93 -4.11 -0.93
N HIS A 196 -4.44 -2.98 -1.44
CA HIS A 196 -5.29 -2.09 -0.65
C HIS A 196 -6.73 -2.32 -1.11
N ILE A 197 -7.64 -2.57 -0.16
CA ILE A 197 -9.00 -2.96 -0.51
C ILE A 197 -10.02 -2.04 0.12
N SER A 198 -11.07 -1.75 -0.63
CA SER A 198 -12.27 -1.07 -0.19
C SER A 198 -13.37 -1.45 -1.15
N ASP A 199 -14.61 -1.10 -0.81
CA ASP A 199 -15.76 -1.38 -1.67
C ASP A 199 -16.07 -0.13 -2.51
N TYR A 200 -16.90 -0.29 -3.53
CA TYR A 200 -17.36 0.83 -4.35
C TYR A 200 -18.68 0.45 -5.00
N GLY A 201 -19.45 1.48 -5.38
CA GLY A 201 -20.73 1.28 -6.03
C GLY A 201 -21.38 2.63 -6.30
N LYS A 202 -22.69 2.62 -6.41
CA LYS A 202 -23.45 3.82 -6.76
C LYS A 202 -23.27 4.95 -5.75
N LYS A 203 -22.99 4.60 -4.50
CA LYS A 203 -22.82 5.59 -3.43
C LYS A 203 -21.42 6.24 -3.43
N GLY A 204 -20.52 5.74 -4.26
CA GLY A 204 -19.16 6.26 -4.31
C GLY A 204 -18.12 5.17 -4.21
N ASP A 205 -16.90 5.59 -3.84
CA ASP A 205 -15.82 4.61 -3.68
C ASP A 205 -15.23 4.71 -2.26
N CYS A 206 -14.25 3.88 -2.00
CA CYS A 206 -13.58 3.81 -0.68
C CYS A 206 -14.59 3.49 0.42
N LEU A 207 -15.54 2.64 0.13
CA LEU A 207 -16.63 2.28 1.03
C LEU A 207 -16.23 1.09 1.89
N PRO A 208 -16.83 0.97 3.09
CA PRO A 208 -16.67 -0.26 3.87
C PRO A 208 -17.11 -1.49 3.07
N ILE A 209 -16.48 -2.61 3.38
CA ILE A 209 -16.77 -3.87 2.70
C ILE A 209 -18.22 -4.26 2.93
N GLY A 210 -18.94 -4.51 1.84
CA GLY A 210 -20.35 -4.86 1.88
C GLY A 210 -21.29 -3.68 1.67
N ASN A 211 -20.76 -2.46 1.66
CA ASN A 211 -21.59 -1.25 1.47
C ASN A 211 -21.69 -0.83 0.02
N GLY A 212 -20.98 -1.51 -0.87
CA GLY A 212 -20.99 -1.21 -2.30
C GLY A 212 -21.44 -2.38 -3.12
N GLU A 213 -20.95 -2.43 -4.34
CA GLU A 213 -21.33 -3.43 -5.35
C GLU A 213 -20.13 -4.24 -5.83
N PHE A 214 -18.94 -3.98 -5.29
CA PHE A 214 -17.74 -4.71 -5.69
C PHE A 214 -17.86 -6.15 -5.21
N GLU A 215 -17.58 -7.10 -6.12
CA GLU A 215 -17.63 -8.52 -5.79
C GLU A 215 -16.37 -8.90 -5.01
N VAL A 216 -16.33 -8.48 -3.75
CA VAL A 216 -15.12 -8.59 -2.92
C VAL A 216 -14.69 -10.05 -2.76
N LYS A 217 -15.62 -10.94 -2.42
CA LYS A 217 -15.25 -12.33 -2.20
C LYS A 217 -14.74 -12.97 -3.49
N THR A 218 -15.36 -12.65 -4.64
CA THR A 218 -14.88 -13.15 -5.93
C THR A 218 -13.47 -12.63 -6.20
N PHE A 219 -13.21 -11.35 -5.89
CA PHE A 219 -11.88 -10.77 -6.06
C PHE A 219 -10.85 -11.48 -5.17
N MET A 220 -11.20 -11.71 -3.91
CA MET A 220 -10.29 -12.41 -2.98
C MET A 220 -10.02 -13.84 -3.46
N ALA A 221 -11.05 -14.50 -4.00
CA ALA A 221 -10.88 -15.87 -4.55
C ALA A 221 -9.94 -15.85 -5.75
N LEU A 222 -10.03 -14.82 -6.60
CA LEU A 222 -9.12 -14.71 -7.73
C LEU A 222 -7.68 -14.49 -7.27
N LEU A 223 -7.46 -13.66 -6.25
CA LEU A 223 -6.12 -13.48 -5.68
C LEU A 223 -5.56 -14.84 -5.22
N HIS A 224 -6.39 -15.61 -4.52
CA HIS A 224 -5.98 -16.94 -4.06
C HIS A 224 -5.64 -17.84 -5.25
N ASP A 225 -6.47 -17.82 -6.30
CA ASP A 225 -6.30 -18.70 -7.46
C ASP A 225 -4.99 -18.41 -8.21
N VAL A 226 -4.54 -17.15 -8.25
CA VAL A 226 -3.28 -16.83 -8.93
C VAL A 226 -2.08 -17.00 -8.00
N GLY A 227 -2.30 -17.48 -6.77
CA GLY A 227 -1.20 -17.76 -5.85
C GLY A 227 -0.76 -16.59 -4.99
N PHE A 228 -1.56 -15.52 -4.91
CA PHE A 228 -1.22 -14.39 -4.05
C PHE A 228 -1.21 -14.82 -2.59
N ASP A 229 -0.09 -14.64 -1.90
CA ASP A 229 0.02 -15.00 -0.49
C ASP A 229 0.44 -13.82 0.39
N GLY A 230 0.32 -12.61 -0.14
CA GLY A 230 0.66 -11.39 0.59
C GLY A 230 -0.44 -10.92 1.52
N SER A 231 -0.42 -9.64 1.83
CA SER A 231 -1.40 -9.02 2.72
C SER A 231 -2.40 -8.18 1.93
N VAL A 232 -3.63 -8.18 2.44
CA VAL A 232 -4.70 -7.34 1.92
C VAL A 232 -5.04 -6.35 3.03
N MET A 233 -4.78 -5.07 2.79
CA MET A 233 -4.98 -4.01 3.79
C MET A 233 -6.24 -3.25 3.51
N LEU A 234 -7.14 -3.23 4.47
CA LEU A 234 -8.31 -2.36 4.41
C LEU A 234 -7.84 -0.92 4.50
N GLU A 235 -8.25 -0.10 3.55
CA GLU A 235 -7.90 1.32 3.55
C GLU A 235 -9.13 2.14 3.21
N LEU A 236 -9.71 2.80 4.23
CA LEU A 236 -10.91 3.59 4.10
C LEU A 236 -10.65 5.03 4.50
N TYR A 237 -11.38 5.95 3.86
CA TYR A 237 -11.37 7.34 4.32
C TYR A 237 -12.12 7.45 5.65
N ARG A 238 -11.64 8.30 6.53
CA ARG A 238 -12.22 8.49 7.86
C ARG A 238 -13.72 8.75 7.81
N HIS A 239 -14.14 9.57 6.87
CA HIS A 239 -15.57 9.95 6.78
C HIS A 239 -16.45 8.80 6.29
N ASN A 240 -15.89 7.72 5.86
CA ASN A 240 -16.67 6.54 5.45
C ASN A 240 -16.81 5.50 6.56
N UNK A 241 -16.14 5.46 7.61
CA UNK A 241 -16.19 4.70 8.65
C UNK A 241 -16.74 5.45 9.66
N ASN A 242 -17.57 4.95 10.54
CA ASN A 242 -18.12 5.67 11.70
C ASN A 242 -17.12 5.70 12.85
N ASP A 243 -16.58 4.55 13.20
CA ASP A 243 -15.60 4.44 14.27
C ASP A 243 -14.74 3.20 14.04
N VAL A 244 -13.86 2.90 15.01
CA VAL A 244 -12.92 1.79 14.90
C VAL A 244 -13.64 0.44 14.82
N ASN A 245 -14.86 0.36 15.36
CA ASN A 245 -15.61 -0.91 15.30
C ASN A 245 -16.02 -1.25 13.87
N ASP A 246 -16.29 -0.24 13.05
CA ASP A 246 -16.54 -0.51 11.63
C ASP A 246 -15.31 -1.11 10.97
N LEU A 247 -14.13 -0.62 11.34
CA LEU A 247 -12.89 -1.17 10.79
C LEU A 247 -12.69 -2.61 11.25
N LEU A 248 -12.96 -2.89 12.52
CA LEU A 248 -12.87 -4.25 13.04
C LEU A 248 -13.85 -5.17 12.32
N ASP A 249 -15.09 -4.72 12.12
CA ASP A 249 -16.08 -5.52 11.42
C ASP A 249 -15.65 -5.85 10.00
N ASN A 250 -15.08 -4.86 9.29
CA ASN A 250 -14.55 -5.09 7.94
C ASN A 250 -13.38 -6.08 7.97
N PHE A 251 -12.48 -5.90 8.93
CA PHE A 251 -11.33 -6.78 9.11
C PHE A 251 -11.81 -8.23 9.30
N ASN A 252 -12.77 -8.42 10.19
CA ASN A 252 -13.30 -9.76 10.46
C ASN A 252 -14.04 -10.33 9.25
N THR A 253 -14.80 -9.51 8.53
CA THR A 253 -15.49 -9.95 7.32
C THR A 253 -14.49 -10.46 6.29
N LEU A 254 -13.41 -9.71 6.07
CA LEU A 254 -12.38 -10.13 5.11
C LEU A 254 -11.69 -11.41 5.57
N LYS A 255 -11.41 -11.53 6.88
CA LYS A 255 -10.80 -12.75 7.40
C LYS A 255 -11.68 -13.96 7.18
N GLU A 256 -13.00 -13.82 7.40
CA GLU A 256 -13.93 -14.92 7.16
C GLU A 256 -13.97 -15.30 5.69
N MET A 257 -13.91 -14.32 4.80
CA MET A 257 -13.85 -14.62 3.36
C MET A 257 -12.62 -15.44 3.02
N VAL A 258 -11.45 -15.03 3.54
CA VAL A 258 -10.20 -15.76 3.28
C VAL A 258 -10.30 -17.18 3.81
N LYS A 259 -10.82 -17.34 5.02
CA LYS A 259 -10.98 -18.67 5.62
C LYS A 259 -11.85 -19.55 4.74
N SER A 260 -12.99 -19.02 4.29
CA SER A 260 -13.90 -19.75 3.42
C SER A 260 -13.23 -20.17 2.11
N ILE A 261 -12.47 -19.24 1.51
CA ILE A 261 -11.78 -19.49 0.24
C ILE A 261 -10.70 -20.57 0.41
N GLU A 262 -9.92 -20.48 1.48
CA GLU A 262 -8.78 -21.38 1.67
C GLU A 262 -9.21 -22.77 2.10
N GLU A 263 -10.42 -22.91 2.67
CA GLU A 263 -10.94 -24.20 3.07
C GLU A 263 -11.76 -24.87 1.97
N ALA A 264 -12.04 -24.18 0.87
CA ALA A 264 -12.84 -24.71 -0.22
C ALA A 264 -12.10 -25.79 -1.02
#